data_b8dc006b3fba81800eb79dd699ba01e6
#
_entry.id   b8dc006b3fba81800eb79dd699ba01e6
#
_cell.length_a   1.000
_cell.length_b   1.000
_cell.length_c   1.000
_cell.angle_alpha   90.00
_cell.angle_beta   90.00
_cell.angle_gamma   90.00
#
_symmetry.space_group_name_H-M   'P 1'
#
loop_
_entity.id
_entity.type
_entity.pdbx_description
1 polymer ?
#
loop_
_entity_poly.entity_id
_entity_poly.type
_entity_poly.pdbx_seq_one_letter_code
_entity_poly.pdbx_strand_id
1 'polypeptide(L)'
;MTLLDPLWTALLYLAAAVCFILALKGLNSPRTARRGNLVGAFGAVVAVVTVFLSVKMDNVPWIMGAIVVGSGIAAPVARRVRMTQMPQLVALFNGVGGGAAALVALLELAHTEDPWVRLAIVFTLLVGAVSFSGSGVTFAKLQELMTTRPVVFPGLPVAMALALLAGLAAAGAIVGTGSTGLALLLLAVGLVAGVLLVLPVGGADVPIVISLLNAFTGLAVAASGLVLGNVLLVVAGTLVGASGTILTRAMAAAMGRSVAGILFGAFKGGSTAGSTTASDRPVRSSSAEDVAVLLGYAQRVIIVPGYGLAVAQGQHTAAELAEALEERGIRVDFAIHPVAGRMPGHMNVLLAEANVPYESLKEMSEINSEFKTTDVALVVGANDVVNPAAKTTAGSPIYGMPILEVGEARQVVFLKRSMRPGFAGVENDLLYEPQTTLLFGDAKDSLTQVLAAVKGL
;
A
#
# COMPACT_ATOMS: atom_id res chain seq x y z
N MET A 1 38.28 5.97 -21.65
CA MET A 1 37.82 5.16 -22.81
C MET A 1 36.55 4.46 -22.34
N THR A 2 35.41 4.65 -22.99
CA THR A 2 34.22 3.85 -22.77
C THR A 2 34.52 2.43 -23.24
N LEU A 3 34.23 1.42 -22.42
CA LEU A 3 34.49 0.01 -22.77
C LEU A 3 33.46 -0.54 -23.77
N LEU A 4 32.30 0.13 -23.90
CA LEU A 4 31.22 -0.26 -24.80
C LEU A 4 31.01 0.78 -25.92
N ASP A 5 30.75 0.28 -27.10
CA ASP A 5 30.26 1.04 -28.23
C ASP A 5 28.83 1.55 -27.94
N PRO A 6 28.44 2.76 -28.43
CA PRO A 6 27.08 3.28 -28.26
C PRO A 6 25.97 2.33 -28.70
N LEU A 7 26.18 1.54 -29.74
CA LEU A 7 25.22 0.55 -30.23
C LEU A 7 24.98 -0.54 -29.18
N TRP A 8 26.05 -1.11 -28.61
CA TRP A 8 25.91 -2.14 -27.55
C TRP A 8 25.30 -1.59 -26.28
N THR A 9 25.64 -0.36 -25.92
CA THR A 9 25.00 0.33 -24.78
C THR A 9 23.48 0.45 -24.98
N ALA A 10 23.05 0.87 -26.19
CA ALA A 10 21.60 0.98 -26.49
C ALA A 10 20.90 -0.38 -26.48
N LEU A 11 21.54 -1.43 -27.03
CA LEU A 11 21.00 -2.79 -27.04
C LEU A 11 20.86 -3.37 -25.63
N LEU A 12 21.84 -3.14 -24.76
CA LEU A 12 21.76 -3.59 -23.34
C LEU A 12 20.70 -2.84 -22.56
N TYR A 13 20.54 -1.54 -22.76
CA TYR A 13 19.45 -0.78 -22.17
C TYR A 13 18.08 -1.23 -22.69
N LEU A 14 17.97 -1.54 -23.98
CA LEU A 14 16.74 -2.11 -24.52
C LEU A 14 16.43 -3.47 -23.90
N ALA A 15 17.42 -4.34 -23.73
CA ALA A 15 17.25 -5.63 -23.07
C ALA A 15 16.80 -5.45 -21.60
N ALA A 16 17.40 -4.51 -20.85
CA ALA A 16 16.97 -4.19 -19.50
C ALA A 16 15.53 -3.65 -19.45
N ALA A 17 15.14 -2.77 -20.38
CA ALA A 17 13.79 -2.25 -20.50
C ALA A 17 12.77 -3.36 -20.78
N VAL A 18 13.08 -4.29 -21.70
CA VAL A 18 12.24 -5.47 -21.97
C VAL A 18 12.11 -6.33 -20.72
N CYS A 19 13.20 -6.54 -19.96
CA CYS A 19 13.12 -7.27 -18.69
C CYS A 19 12.18 -6.59 -17.70
N PHE A 20 12.18 -5.27 -17.58
CA PHE A 20 11.26 -4.54 -16.69
C PHE A 20 9.81 -4.66 -17.13
N ILE A 21 9.52 -4.59 -18.43
CA ILE A 21 8.18 -4.80 -18.97
C ILE A 21 7.70 -6.24 -18.68
N LEU A 22 8.54 -7.23 -18.92
CA LEU A 22 8.21 -8.64 -18.63
C LEU A 22 8.06 -8.90 -17.13
N ALA A 23 8.84 -8.22 -16.29
CA ALA A 23 8.68 -8.26 -14.84
C ALA A 23 7.30 -7.76 -14.42
N LEU A 24 6.88 -6.58 -14.88
CA LEU A 24 5.54 -6.04 -14.61
C LEU A 24 4.43 -6.96 -15.11
N LYS A 25 4.57 -7.53 -16.31
CA LYS A 25 3.64 -8.54 -16.82
C LYS A 25 3.59 -9.77 -15.93
N GLY A 26 4.72 -10.24 -15.42
CA GLY A 26 4.81 -11.40 -14.53
C GLY A 26 4.19 -11.15 -13.16
N LEU A 27 4.15 -9.90 -12.68
CA LEU A 27 3.58 -9.51 -11.40
C LEU A 27 2.04 -9.47 -11.37
N ASN A 28 1.36 -9.60 -12.50
CA ASN A 28 -0.10 -9.58 -12.54
C ASN A 28 -0.76 -10.85 -12.01
N SER A 29 0.01 -11.92 -11.75
CA SER A 29 -0.49 -13.17 -11.19
C SER A 29 0.47 -13.71 -10.13
N PRO A 30 -0.03 -14.18 -8.98
CA PRO A 30 0.80 -14.77 -7.93
C PRO A 30 1.64 -15.97 -8.42
N ARG A 31 1.11 -16.76 -9.36
CA ARG A 31 1.80 -17.92 -9.96
C ARG A 31 3.06 -17.53 -10.74
N THR A 32 3.07 -16.35 -11.34
CA THR A 32 4.17 -15.84 -12.18
C THR A 32 5.03 -14.78 -11.48
N ALA A 33 4.58 -14.22 -10.36
CA ALA A 33 5.20 -13.09 -9.68
C ALA A 33 6.68 -13.35 -9.31
N ARG A 34 7.00 -14.55 -8.80
CA ARG A 34 8.39 -14.90 -8.44
C ARG A 34 9.32 -14.88 -9.68
N ARG A 35 8.87 -15.40 -10.81
CA ARG A 35 9.64 -15.36 -12.07
C ARG A 35 9.75 -13.94 -12.59
N GLY A 36 8.66 -13.16 -12.53
CA GLY A 36 8.66 -11.75 -12.88
C GLY A 36 9.70 -10.95 -12.10
N ASN A 37 9.75 -11.12 -10.78
CA ASN A 37 10.76 -10.48 -9.92
C ASN A 37 12.20 -10.87 -10.29
N LEU A 38 12.46 -12.13 -10.60
CA LEU A 38 13.80 -12.57 -11.04
C LEU A 38 14.20 -11.94 -12.38
N VAL A 39 13.27 -11.83 -13.34
CA VAL A 39 13.50 -11.14 -14.61
C VAL A 39 13.79 -9.66 -14.39
N GLY A 40 13.03 -9.00 -13.50
CA GLY A 40 13.27 -7.60 -13.12
C GLY A 40 14.64 -7.40 -12.46
N ALA A 41 15.01 -8.28 -11.53
CA ALA A 41 16.32 -8.25 -10.91
C ALA A 41 17.46 -8.43 -11.91
N PHE A 42 17.31 -9.36 -12.85
CA PHE A 42 18.27 -9.53 -13.95
C PHE A 42 18.37 -8.26 -14.79
N GLY A 43 17.25 -7.65 -15.18
CA GLY A 43 17.24 -6.39 -15.91
C GLY A 43 17.95 -5.26 -15.15
N ALA A 44 17.77 -5.17 -13.83
CA ALA A 44 18.47 -4.20 -12.99
C ALA A 44 20.00 -4.43 -12.97
N VAL A 45 20.44 -5.68 -12.88
CA VAL A 45 21.88 -6.02 -12.97
C VAL A 45 22.44 -5.63 -14.32
N VAL A 46 21.75 -5.97 -15.42
CA VAL A 46 22.17 -5.57 -16.79
C VAL A 46 22.28 -4.04 -16.87
N ALA A 47 21.31 -3.30 -16.36
CA ALA A 47 21.30 -1.84 -16.34
C ALA A 47 22.53 -1.27 -15.60
N VAL A 48 22.80 -1.72 -14.38
CA VAL A 48 23.92 -1.26 -13.56
C VAL A 48 25.26 -1.58 -14.23
N VAL A 49 25.43 -2.82 -14.70
CA VAL A 49 26.66 -3.23 -15.39
C VAL A 49 26.89 -2.39 -16.66
N THR A 50 25.82 -2.13 -17.43
CA THR A 50 25.90 -1.28 -18.62
C THR A 50 26.40 0.13 -18.29
N VAL A 51 25.93 0.74 -17.21
CA VAL A 51 26.41 2.07 -16.76
C VAL A 51 27.92 2.02 -16.47
N PHE A 52 28.38 1.01 -15.71
CA PHE A 52 29.81 0.86 -15.39
C PHE A 52 30.70 0.66 -16.62
N LEU A 53 30.16 0.05 -17.68
CA LEU A 53 30.91 -0.20 -18.92
C LEU A 53 30.83 0.93 -19.95
N SER A 54 29.74 1.74 -19.90
CA SER A 54 29.47 2.77 -20.92
C SER A 54 29.85 4.19 -20.48
N VAL A 55 29.95 4.45 -19.19
CA VAL A 55 30.27 5.77 -18.65
C VAL A 55 31.67 5.78 -18.07
N LYS A 56 32.44 6.81 -18.40
CA LYS A 56 33.75 7.04 -17.78
C LYS A 56 33.50 7.54 -16.35
N MET A 57 33.96 6.76 -15.38
CA MET A 57 33.75 7.06 -13.94
C MET A 57 35.09 7.47 -13.31
N ASP A 58 35.14 8.68 -12.75
CA ASP A 58 36.33 9.20 -12.08
C ASP A 58 36.36 8.87 -10.58
N ASN A 59 35.17 8.57 -9.97
CA ASN A 59 35.00 8.39 -8.52
C ASN A 59 34.59 6.96 -8.13
N VAL A 60 35.09 5.93 -8.82
CA VAL A 60 34.70 4.53 -8.62
C VAL A 60 34.78 4.07 -7.15
N PRO A 61 35.83 4.40 -6.35
CA PRO A 61 35.88 3.98 -4.94
C PRO A 61 34.71 4.50 -4.11
N TRP A 62 34.29 5.75 -4.31
CA TRP A 62 33.15 6.37 -3.61
C TRP A 62 31.82 5.75 -4.03
N ILE A 63 31.66 5.45 -5.33
CA ILE A 63 30.47 4.76 -5.86
C ILE A 63 30.38 3.35 -5.26
N MET A 64 31.48 2.60 -5.26
CA MET A 64 31.51 1.26 -4.66
C MET A 64 31.25 1.31 -3.14
N GLY A 65 31.82 2.31 -2.46
CA GLY A 65 31.55 2.55 -1.04
C GLY A 65 30.06 2.79 -0.78
N ALA A 66 29.40 3.64 -1.57
CA ALA A 66 27.97 3.92 -1.47
C ALA A 66 27.12 2.67 -1.73
N ILE A 67 27.46 1.86 -2.75
CA ILE A 67 26.79 0.59 -3.06
C ILE A 67 26.92 -0.39 -1.90
N VAL A 68 28.12 -0.55 -1.33
CA VAL A 68 28.36 -1.45 -0.20
C VAL A 68 27.57 -1.01 1.04
N VAL A 69 27.61 0.26 1.37
CA VAL A 69 26.86 0.82 2.53
C VAL A 69 25.35 0.69 2.31
N GLY A 70 24.84 1.12 1.16
CA GLY A 70 23.43 1.03 0.84
C GLY A 70 22.91 -0.41 0.82
N SER A 71 23.65 -1.32 0.19
CA SER A 71 23.29 -2.74 0.15
C SER A 71 23.41 -3.40 1.53
N GLY A 72 24.44 -3.03 2.30
CA GLY A 72 24.65 -3.53 3.67
C GLY A 72 23.52 -3.17 4.63
N ILE A 73 22.86 -2.03 4.42
CA ILE A 73 21.69 -1.60 5.19
C ILE A 73 20.41 -2.22 4.61
N ALA A 74 20.22 -2.12 3.29
CA ALA A 74 18.96 -2.50 2.64
C ALA A 74 18.71 -4.02 2.64
N ALA A 75 19.74 -4.84 2.41
CA ALA A 75 19.57 -6.30 2.28
C ALA A 75 19.13 -6.98 3.59
N PRO A 76 19.70 -6.67 4.78
CA PRO A 76 19.19 -7.21 6.04
C PRO A 76 17.76 -6.75 6.36
N VAL A 77 17.43 -5.49 6.08
CA VAL A 77 16.08 -4.96 6.28
C VAL A 77 15.09 -5.70 5.40
N ALA A 78 15.38 -5.82 4.09
CA ALA A 78 14.50 -6.50 3.14
C ALA A 78 14.28 -8.01 3.48
N ARG A 79 15.29 -8.68 4.06
CA ARG A 79 15.19 -10.10 4.43
C ARG A 79 14.45 -10.36 5.76
N ARG A 80 14.41 -9.37 6.65
CA ARG A 80 13.84 -9.53 8.01
C ARG A 80 12.46 -8.89 8.14
N VAL A 81 12.00 -8.16 7.13
CA VAL A 81 10.70 -7.51 7.17
C VAL A 81 9.58 -8.54 7.23
N ARG A 82 8.62 -8.32 8.13
CA ARG A 82 7.39 -9.12 8.21
C ARG A 82 6.39 -8.62 7.18
N MET A 83 5.48 -9.48 6.73
CA MET A 83 4.41 -9.11 5.77
C MET A 83 3.60 -7.89 6.22
N THR A 84 3.31 -7.81 7.52
CA THR A 84 2.61 -6.66 8.12
C THR A 84 3.40 -5.34 8.07
N GLN A 85 4.72 -5.40 7.86
CA GLN A 85 5.63 -4.25 7.78
C GLN A 85 6.01 -3.89 6.32
N MET A 86 5.52 -4.65 5.33
CA MET A 86 5.82 -4.37 3.91
C MET A 86 5.41 -2.96 3.47
N PRO A 87 4.23 -2.42 3.83
CA PRO A 87 3.84 -1.08 3.44
C PRO A 87 4.81 0.00 3.94
N GLN A 88 5.31 -0.15 5.18
CA GLN A 88 6.30 0.77 5.76
C GLN A 88 7.61 0.74 4.97
N LEU A 89 8.07 -0.47 4.64
CA LEU A 89 9.31 -0.64 3.87
C LEU A 89 9.18 -0.04 2.46
N VAL A 90 8.03 -0.26 1.80
CA VAL A 90 7.73 0.32 0.49
C VAL A 90 7.73 1.86 0.56
N ALA A 91 7.08 2.44 1.58
CA ALA A 91 7.08 3.89 1.77
C ALA A 91 8.50 4.43 1.98
N LEU A 92 9.32 3.77 2.81
CA LEU A 92 10.70 4.18 3.07
C LEU A 92 11.54 4.16 1.80
N PHE A 93 11.55 3.06 1.05
CA PHE A 93 12.36 2.95 -0.17
C PHE A 93 11.86 3.87 -1.27
N ASN A 94 10.54 4.08 -1.38
CA ASN A 94 9.99 5.08 -2.28
C ASN A 94 10.52 6.49 -1.96
N GLY A 95 10.51 6.85 -0.68
CA GLY A 95 11.06 8.14 -0.22
C GLY A 95 12.53 8.29 -0.61
N VAL A 96 13.36 7.29 -0.31
CA VAL A 96 14.79 7.31 -0.68
C VAL A 96 14.97 7.49 -2.18
N GLY A 97 14.18 6.80 -3.01
CA GLY A 97 14.21 6.96 -4.48
C GLY A 97 13.85 8.37 -4.94
N GLY A 98 12.77 8.95 -4.39
CA GLY A 98 12.37 10.32 -4.69
C GLY A 98 13.40 11.36 -4.25
N GLY A 99 13.96 11.17 -3.05
CA GLY A 99 15.01 12.03 -2.51
C GLY A 99 16.30 11.97 -3.34
N ALA A 100 16.71 10.77 -3.77
CA ALA A 100 17.87 10.59 -4.65
C ALA A 100 17.67 11.30 -5.99
N ALA A 101 16.50 11.17 -6.62
CA ALA A 101 16.18 11.89 -7.85
C ALA A 101 16.25 13.42 -7.67
N ALA A 102 15.71 13.95 -6.57
CA ALA A 102 15.78 15.38 -6.25
C ALA A 102 17.22 15.87 -6.06
N LEU A 103 18.06 15.10 -5.37
CA LEU A 103 19.47 15.46 -5.15
C LEU A 103 20.28 15.43 -6.46
N VAL A 104 20.06 14.44 -7.31
CA VAL A 104 20.69 14.36 -8.65
C VAL A 104 20.28 15.59 -9.47
N ALA A 105 18.99 15.92 -9.50
CA ALA A 105 18.51 17.10 -10.22
C ALA A 105 19.13 18.41 -9.69
N LEU A 106 19.30 18.52 -8.38
CA LEU A 106 19.95 19.70 -7.76
C LEU A 106 21.41 19.84 -8.21
N LEU A 107 22.16 18.73 -8.29
CA LEU A 107 23.55 18.73 -8.74
C LEU A 107 23.69 19.05 -10.24
N GLU A 108 22.79 18.53 -11.06
CA GLU A 108 22.79 18.77 -12.52
C GLU A 108 22.43 20.21 -12.90
N LEU A 109 21.74 20.95 -12.04
CA LEU A 109 21.39 22.34 -12.32
C LEU A 109 22.61 23.23 -12.60
N ALA A 110 23.73 22.95 -11.94
CA ALA A 110 24.96 23.71 -12.12
C ALA A 110 25.66 23.39 -13.46
N HIS A 111 25.28 22.32 -14.14
CA HIS A 111 25.94 21.83 -15.36
C HIS A 111 25.15 22.11 -16.66
N THR A 112 23.98 22.78 -16.55
CA THR A 112 23.14 23.04 -17.72
C THR A 112 22.69 24.50 -17.82
N GLU A 113 22.66 25.01 -19.05
CA GLU A 113 22.09 26.31 -19.40
C GLU A 113 20.81 26.17 -20.22
N ASP A 114 20.50 24.94 -20.69
CA ASP A 114 19.29 24.67 -21.49
C ASP A 114 18.02 24.83 -20.66
N PRO A 115 17.10 25.74 -21.04
CA PRO A 115 15.84 25.95 -20.32
C PRO A 115 14.94 24.71 -20.25
N TRP A 116 14.96 23.85 -21.26
CA TRP A 116 14.16 22.62 -21.27
C TRP A 116 14.71 21.59 -20.27
N VAL A 117 16.03 21.48 -20.19
CA VAL A 117 16.67 20.63 -19.18
C VAL A 117 16.42 21.20 -17.78
N ARG A 118 16.53 22.53 -17.58
CA ARG A 118 16.17 23.19 -16.32
C ARG A 118 14.71 22.95 -15.91
N LEU A 119 13.78 22.92 -16.88
CA LEU A 119 12.39 22.59 -16.59
C LEU A 119 12.24 21.16 -16.05
N ALA A 120 12.94 20.19 -16.65
CA ALA A 120 12.95 18.81 -16.17
C ALA A 120 13.61 18.70 -14.78
N ILE A 121 14.68 19.45 -14.51
CA ILE A 121 15.35 19.54 -13.21
C ILE A 121 14.38 20.07 -12.14
N VAL A 122 13.71 21.19 -12.41
CA VAL A 122 12.75 21.81 -11.50
C VAL A 122 11.61 20.86 -11.18
N PHE A 123 11.05 20.19 -12.19
CA PHE A 123 10.02 19.18 -12.01
C PHE A 123 10.50 18.03 -11.12
N THR A 124 11.70 17.49 -11.42
CA THR A 124 12.29 16.39 -10.63
C THR A 124 12.56 16.80 -9.20
N LEU A 125 13.10 18.00 -8.99
CA LEU A 125 13.43 18.53 -7.69
C LEU A 125 12.17 18.67 -6.82
N LEU A 126 11.11 19.28 -7.36
CA LEU A 126 9.85 19.48 -6.64
C LEU A 126 9.14 18.15 -6.34
N VAL A 127 8.92 17.33 -7.38
CA VAL A 127 8.17 16.08 -7.26
C VAL A 127 8.94 15.05 -6.42
N GLY A 128 10.25 14.97 -6.58
CA GLY A 128 11.11 14.11 -5.79
C GLY A 128 11.13 14.50 -4.29
N ALA A 129 11.18 15.82 -4.00
CA ALA A 129 11.11 16.33 -2.63
C ALA A 129 9.75 16.04 -1.97
N VAL A 130 8.64 16.27 -2.70
CA VAL A 130 7.29 15.93 -2.24
C VAL A 130 7.18 14.42 -1.96
N SER A 131 7.69 13.59 -2.85
CA SER A 131 7.65 12.14 -2.69
C SER A 131 8.50 11.68 -1.49
N PHE A 132 9.69 12.26 -1.27
CA PHE A 132 10.55 11.95 -0.14
C PHE A 132 9.88 12.24 1.20
N SER A 133 9.46 13.49 1.42
CA SER A 133 8.86 13.90 2.69
C SER A 133 7.48 13.29 2.93
N GLY A 134 6.65 13.19 1.89
CA GLY A 134 5.36 12.50 1.96
C GLY A 134 5.50 11.03 2.32
N SER A 135 6.48 10.33 1.74
CA SER A 135 6.79 8.94 2.10
C SER A 135 7.32 8.82 3.54
N GLY A 136 8.08 9.79 4.02
CA GLY A 136 8.52 9.85 5.41
C GLY A 136 7.35 9.97 6.40
N VAL A 137 6.39 10.85 6.13
CA VAL A 137 5.15 10.97 6.93
C VAL A 137 4.33 9.69 6.85
N THR A 138 4.22 9.10 5.67
CA THR A 138 3.51 7.83 5.46
C THR A 138 4.14 6.70 6.28
N PHE A 139 5.46 6.57 6.24
CA PHE A 139 6.22 5.63 7.06
C PHE A 139 5.95 5.85 8.55
N ALA A 140 6.02 7.10 9.03
CA ALA A 140 5.79 7.42 10.44
C ALA A 140 4.37 7.08 10.90
N LYS A 141 3.35 7.31 10.05
CA LYS A 141 1.96 6.90 10.32
C LYS A 141 1.81 5.38 10.40
N LEU A 142 2.41 4.64 9.46
CA LEU A 142 2.30 3.19 9.41
C LEU A 142 3.09 2.49 10.53
N GLN A 143 4.19 3.10 10.99
CA GLN A 143 4.97 2.62 12.14
C GLN A 143 4.36 3.05 13.48
N GLU A 144 3.23 3.79 13.46
CA GLU A 144 2.58 4.31 14.67
C GLU A 144 3.49 5.26 15.49
N LEU A 145 4.54 5.83 14.85
CA LEU A 145 5.38 6.89 15.43
C LEU A 145 4.61 8.21 15.54
N MET A 146 3.56 8.34 14.73
CA MET A 146 2.60 9.44 14.81
C MET A 146 1.18 8.89 14.62
N THR A 147 0.17 9.73 14.96
CA THR A 147 -1.24 9.32 14.84
C THR A 147 -1.59 8.91 13.41
N THR A 148 -2.30 7.80 13.27
CA THR A 148 -2.85 7.32 11.98
C THR A 148 -4.09 8.09 11.55
N ARG A 149 -4.69 8.90 12.47
CA ARG A 149 -5.85 9.74 12.15
C ARG A 149 -5.44 10.91 11.26
N PRO A 150 -6.38 11.47 10.48
CA PRO A 150 -6.16 12.74 9.77
C PRO A 150 -5.70 13.83 10.73
N VAL A 151 -4.58 14.49 10.42
CA VAL A 151 -4.10 15.66 11.15
C VAL A 151 -4.47 16.89 10.34
N VAL A 152 -5.47 17.61 10.80
CA VAL A 152 -5.98 18.83 10.16
C VAL A 152 -5.88 19.98 11.16
N PHE A 153 -5.41 21.13 10.72
CA PHE A 153 -5.32 22.35 11.52
C PHE A 153 -5.89 23.56 10.75
N PRO A 154 -6.37 24.59 11.44
CA PRO A 154 -6.84 25.82 10.80
C PRO A 154 -5.73 26.42 9.91
N GLY A 155 -6.06 26.74 8.64
CA GLY A 155 -5.09 27.29 7.69
C GLY A 155 -4.31 26.27 6.87
N LEU A 156 -4.48 24.97 7.06
CA LEU A 156 -3.82 23.92 6.24
C LEU A 156 -4.04 24.13 4.72
N PRO A 157 -5.26 24.42 4.23
CA PRO A 157 -5.48 24.70 2.80
C PRO A 157 -4.69 25.92 2.30
N VAL A 158 -4.62 26.95 3.13
CA VAL A 158 -3.87 28.18 2.81
C VAL A 158 -2.36 27.89 2.79
N ALA A 159 -1.85 27.14 3.76
CA ALA A 159 -0.45 26.76 3.79
C ALA A 159 -0.06 25.93 2.56
N MET A 160 -0.92 24.98 2.13
CA MET A 160 -0.73 24.19 0.92
C MET A 160 -0.75 25.08 -0.33
N ALA A 161 -1.71 26.01 -0.44
CA ALA A 161 -1.79 26.93 -1.57
C ALA A 161 -0.55 27.82 -1.65
N LEU A 162 -0.08 28.36 -0.52
CA LEU A 162 1.13 29.16 -0.46
C LEU A 162 2.39 28.35 -0.82
N ALA A 163 2.50 27.11 -0.37
CA ALA A 163 3.60 26.23 -0.75
C ALA A 163 3.60 25.96 -2.27
N LEU A 164 2.45 25.68 -2.87
CA LEU A 164 2.33 25.46 -4.31
C LEU A 164 2.67 26.74 -5.11
N LEU A 165 2.17 27.92 -4.69
CA LEU A 165 2.47 29.19 -5.35
C LEU A 165 3.95 29.54 -5.24
N ALA A 166 4.55 29.39 -4.05
CA ALA A 166 5.97 29.60 -3.84
C ALA A 166 6.82 28.63 -4.67
N GLY A 167 6.39 27.37 -4.76
CA GLY A 167 7.04 26.34 -5.59
C GLY A 167 6.99 26.71 -7.07
N LEU A 168 5.84 27.14 -7.60
CA LEU A 168 5.68 27.56 -8.99
C LEU A 168 6.48 28.83 -9.30
N ALA A 169 6.50 29.80 -8.40
CA ALA A 169 7.30 31.03 -8.57
C ALA A 169 8.80 30.72 -8.58
N ALA A 170 9.27 29.92 -7.62
CA ALA A 170 10.68 29.47 -7.58
C ALA A 170 11.05 28.67 -8.83
N ALA A 171 10.15 27.77 -9.27
CA ALA A 171 10.33 26.98 -10.48
C ALA A 171 10.55 27.84 -11.72
N GLY A 172 9.66 28.81 -11.96
CA GLY A 172 9.77 29.75 -13.08
C GLY A 172 11.06 30.59 -13.01
N ALA A 173 11.43 31.07 -11.84
CA ALA A 173 12.67 31.84 -11.64
C ALA A 173 13.93 31.00 -11.88
N ILE A 174 13.95 29.71 -11.48
CA ILE A 174 15.08 28.80 -11.72
C ILE A 174 15.31 28.55 -13.20
N VAL A 175 14.24 28.34 -13.97
CA VAL A 175 14.34 28.12 -15.42
C VAL A 175 15.06 29.30 -16.11
N GLY A 176 14.74 30.54 -15.69
CA GLY A 176 15.36 31.75 -16.25
C GLY A 176 16.78 32.01 -15.72
N THR A 177 17.04 31.75 -14.43
CA THR A 177 18.29 32.20 -13.77
C THR A 177 19.32 31.10 -13.52
N GLY A 178 18.88 29.83 -13.45
CA GLY A 178 19.76 28.71 -13.05
C GLY A 178 20.24 28.79 -11.59
N SER A 179 19.58 29.58 -10.74
CA SER A 179 20.07 29.86 -9.39
C SER A 179 19.94 28.64 -8.47
N THR A 180 21.06 28.18 -7.94
CA THR A 180 21.12 27.10 -6.95
C THR A 180 20.43 27.50 -5.63
N GLY A 181 20.50 28.76 -5.24
CA GLY A 181 19.80 29.26 -4.03
C GLY A 181 18.29 29.11 -4.15
N LEU A 182 17.71 29.42 -5.33
CA LEU A 182 16.29 29.19 -5.59
C LEU A 182 15.95 27.69 -5.67
N ALA A 183 16.88 26.86 -6.16
CA ALA A 183 16.68 25.41 -6.19
C ALA A 183 16.65 24.81 -4.78
N LEU A 184 17.46 25.29 -3.85
CA LEU A 184 17.40 24.90 -2.44
C LEU A 184 16.09 25.36 -1.79
N LEU A 185 15.62 26.56 -2.12
CA LEU A 185 14.30 27.03 -1.69
C LEU A 185 13.18 26.13 -2.24
N LEU A 186 13.23 25.77 -3.52
CA LEU A 186 12.25 24.87 -4.15
C LEU A 186 12.26 23.48 -3.49
N LEU A 187 13.45 22.96 -3.17
CA LEU A 187 13.61 21.71 -2.42
C LEU A 187 12.91 21.80 -1.06
N ALA A 188 13.18 22.87 -0.29
CA ALA A 188 12.54 23.09 1.01
C ALA A 188 11.02 23.20 0.90
N VAL A 189 10.52 23.96 -0.06
CA VAL A 189 9.08 24.09 -0.36
C VAL A 189 8.47 22.74 -0.73
N GLY A 190 9.14 21.93 -1.56
CA GLY A 190 8.72 20.59 -1.92
C GLY A 190 8.63 19.66 -0.71
N LEU A 191 9.62 19.72 0.19
CA LEU A 191 9.59 18.95 1.44
C LEU A 191 8.40 19.33 2.32
N VAL A 192 8.13 20.63 2.48
CA VAL A 192 6.96 21.12 3.22
C VAL A 192 5.66 20.67 2.55
N ALA A 193 5.55 20.82 1.23
CA ALA A 193 4.36 20.43 0.48
C ALA A 193 4.07 18.92 0.62
N GLY A 194 5.08 18.06 0.59
CA GLY A 194 4.88 16.61 0.77
C GLY A 194 4.39 16.26 2.17
N VAL A 195 4.88 16.94 3.21
CA VAL A 195 4.36 16.78 4.57
C VAL A 195 2.90 17.23 4.64
N LEU A 196 2.58 18.44 4.15
CA LEU A 196 1.21 18.99 4.17
C LEU A 196 0.22 18.14 3.37
N LEU A 197 0.67 17.48 2.29
CA LEU A 197 -0.15 16.61 1.45
C LEU A 197 -0.59 15.35 2.19
N VAL A 198 0.29 14.76 3.00
CA VAL A 198 0.05 13.45 3.63
C VAL A 198 -0.49 13.56 5.06
N LEU A 199 -0.23 14.66 5.77
CA LEU A 199 -0.76 14.87 7.13
C LEU A 199 -2.27 14.66 7.25
N PRO A 200 -3.13 15.23 6.36
CA PRO A 200 -4.58 15.12 6.47
C PRO A 200 -5.14 13.77 6.03
N VAL A 201 -4.31 12.87 5.51
CA VAL A 201 -4.75 11.56 5.03
C VAL A 201 -4.93 10.60 6.21
N GLY A 202 -6.11 10.00 6.31
CA GLY A 202 -6.42 8.97 7.31
C GLY A 202 -5.76 7.63 6.96
N GLY A 203 -5.57 6.79 7.98
CA GLY A 203 -4.84 5.54 7.80
C GLY A 203 -5.44 4.57 6.77
N ALA A 204 -6.77 4.53 6.61
CA ALA A 204 -7.42 3.70 5.59
C ALA A 204 -7.01 4.10 4.15
N ASP A 205 -6.72 5.38 3.92
CA ASP A 205 -6.35 5.93 2.62
C ASP A 205 -4.81 5.90 2.38
N VAL A 206 -4.01 5.59 3.41
CA VAL A 206 -2.54 5.55 3.32
C VAL A 206 -2.01 4.67 2.18
N PRO A 207 -2.55 3.47 1.92
CA PRO A 207 -2.09 2.65 0.81
C PRO A 207 -2.26 3.31 -0.56
N ILE A 208 -3.32 4.10 -0.74
CA ILE A 208 -3.57 4.85 -1.98
C ILE A 208 -2.53 5.95 -2.14
N VAL A 209 -2.21 6.64 -1.03
CA VAL A 209 -1.17 7.69 -1.02
C VAL A 209 0.22 7.12 -1.29
N ILE A 210 0.57 5.93 -0.76
CA ILE A 210 1.83 5.25 -1.10
C ILE A 210 1.93 5.03 -2.62
N SER A 211 0.86 4.52 -3.22
CA SER A 211 0.82 4.28 -4.66
C SER A 211 0.96 5.57 -5.47
N LEU A 212 0.33 6.66 -5.03
CA LEU A 212 0.46 7.98 -5.66
C LEU A 212 1.88 8.53 -5.54
N LEU A 213 2.48 8.47 -4.35
CA LEU A 213 3.86 8.91 -4.14
C LEU A 213 4.86 8.07 -4.94
N ASN A 214 4.58 6.77 -5.13
CA ASN A 214 5.36 5.92 -6.01
C ASN A 214 5.23 6.35 -7.49
N ALA A 215 4.03 6.73 -7.94
CA ALA A 215 3.85 7.32 -9.26
C ALA A 215 4.65 8.62 -9.41
N PHE A 216 4.66 9.49 -8.40
CA PHE A 216 5.45 10.71 -8.37
C PHE A 216 6.94 10.43 -8.46
N THR A 217 7.45 9.46 -7.68
CA THR A 217 8.84 9.02 -7.78
C THR A 217 9.16 8.51 -9.18
N GLY A 218 8.28 7.70 -9.78
CA GLY A 218 8.44 7.23 -11.16
C GLY A 218 8.56 8.38 -12.16
N LEU A 219 7.69 9.39 -12.08
CA LEU A 219 7.73 10.55 -12.94
C LEU A 219 9.01 11.40 -12.72
N ALA A 220 9.43 11.57 -11.46
CA ALA A 220 10.69 12.25 -11.14
C ALA A 220 11.89 11.52 -11.74
N VAL A 221 11.94 10.18 -11.68
CA VAL A 221 12.99 9.36 -12.29
C VAL A 221 12.96 9.46 -13.82
N ALA A 222 11.77 9.47 -14.44
CA ALA A 222 11.64 9.68 -15.88
C ALA A 222 12.20 11.05 -16.33
N ALA A 223 11.86 12.11 -15.59
CA ALA A 223 12.39 13.44 -15.84
C ALA A 223 13.92 13.52 -15.60
N SER A 224 14.44 12.86 -14.54
CA SER A 224 15.89 12.69 -14.35
C SER A 224 16.55 11.98 -15.53
N GLY A 225 15.88 11.01 -16.14
CA GLY A 225 16.35 10.34 -17.34
C GLY A 225 16.52 11.29 -18.53
N LEU A 226 15.62 12.28 -18.69
CA LEU A 226 15.76 13.34 -19.70
C LEU A 226 16.96 14.25 -19.38
N VAL A 227 17.12 14.64 -18.12
CA VAL A 227 18.25 15.47 -17.65
C VAL A 227 19.60 14.80 -17.93
N LEU A 228 19.70 13.50 -17.61
CA LEU A 228 20.93 12.72 -17.75
C LEU A 228 21.13 12.12 -19.15
N GLY A 229 20.20 12.34 -20.10
CA GLY A 229 20.23 11.69 -21.41
C GLY A 229 20.14 10.16 -21.35
N ASN A 230 19.56 9.59 -20.30
CA ASN A 230 19.50 8.15 -20.07
C ASN A 230 18.11 7.59 -20.40
N VAL A 231 17.97 6.98 -21.56
CA VAL A 231 16.72 6.41 -22.08
C VAL A 231 16.15 5.33 -21.14
N LEU A 232 17.00 4.54 -20.48
CA LEU A 232 16.52 3.50 -19.58
C LEU A 232 15.79 4.08 -18.36
N LEU A 233 16.30 5.18 -17.79
CA LEU A 233 15.62 5.88 -16.69
C LEU A 233 14.29 6.48 -17.15
N VAL A 234 14.21 7.01 -18.38
CA VAL A 234 12.96 7.50 -18.97
C VAL A 234 11.95 6.36 -19.06
N VAL A 235 12.34 5.21 -19.62
CA VAL A 235 11.46 4.04 -19.78
C VAL A 235 11.02 3.50 -18.41
N ALA A 236 11.96 3.22 -17.52
CA ALA A 236 11.69 2.67 -16.20
C ALA A 236 10.80 3.62 -15.36
N GLY A 237 11.14 4.90 -15.33
CA GLY A 237 10.38 5.92 -14.61
C GLY A 237 8.96 6.09 -15.16
N THR A 238 8.78 6.07 -16.47
CA THR A 238 7.46 6.15 -17.12
C THR A 238 6.61 4.92 -16.80
N LEU A 239 7.19 3.72 -16.82
CA LEU A 239 6.48 2.48 -16.45
C LEU A 239 6.01 2.51 -15.01
N VAL A 240 6.86 2.94 -14.07
CA VAL A 240 6.49 3.08 -12.66
C VAL A 240 5.47 4.19 -12.47
N GLY A 241 5.64 5.34 -13.10
CA GLY A 241 4.69 6.45 -13.05
C GLY A 241 3.29 6.06 -13.56
N ALA A 242 3.23 5.36 -14.70
CA ALA A 242 1.98 4.89 -15.28
C ALA A 242 1.33 3.80 -14.39
N SER A 243 2.07 2.77 -14.00
CA SER A 243 1.53 1.69 -13.17
C SER A 243 1.06 2.19 -11.80
N GLY A 244 1.83 3.07 -11.14
CA GLY A 244 1.45 3.69 -9.88
C GLY A 244 0.18 4.55 -10.01
N THR A 245 0.03 5.31 -11.10
CA THR A 245 -1.18 6.10 -11.36
C THR A 245 -2.41 5.22 -11.57
N ILE A 246 -2.29 4.16 -12.37
CA ILE A 246 -3.38 3.20 -12.61
C ILE A 246 -3.78 2.54 -11.29
N LEU A 247 -2.81 2.07 -10.50
CA LEU A 247 -3.05 1.43 -9.22
C LEU A 247 -3.72 2.39 -8.23
N THR A 248 -3.25 3.63 -8.13
CA THR A 248 -3.86 4.67 -7.29
C THR A 248 -5.34 4.88 -7.61
N ARG A 249 -5.69 4.96 -8.92
CA ARG A 249 -7.08 5.13 -9.36
C ARG A 249 -7.91 3.88 -9.07
N ALA A 250 -7.38 2.69 -9.33
CA ALA A 250 -8.07 1.44 -9.09
C ALA A 250 -8.36 1.25 -7.59
N MET A 251 -7.39 1.56 -6.72
CA MET A 251 -7.58 1.49 -5.27
C MET A 251 -8.58 2.51 -4.75
N ALA A 252 -8.53 3.76 -5.24
CA ALA A 252 -9.50 4.78 -4.87
C ALA A 252 -10.91 4.35 -5.29
N ALA A 253 -11.09 3.82 -6.51
CA ALA A 253 -12.35 3.29 -7.00
C ALA A 253 -12.86 2.10 -6.16
N ALA A 254 -11.96 1.18 -5.75
CA ALA A 254 -12.30 0.06 -4.85
C ALA A 254 -12.78 0.52 -3.47
N MET A 255 -12.38 1.73 -3.04
CA MET A 255 -12.88 2.39 -1.83
C MET A 255 -14.16 3.23 -2.06
N GLY A 256 -14.71 3.25 -3.28
CA GLY A 256 -15.83 4.12 -3.64
C GLY A 256 -15.51 5.62 -3.58
N ARG A 257 -14.23 6.00 -3.66
CA ARG A 257 -13.75 7.39 -3.49
C ARG A 257 -12.97 7.88 -4.71
N SER A 258 -12.93 9.18 -4.89
CA SER A 258 -12.03 9.79 -5.89
C SER A 258 -10.67 10.11 -5.26
N VAL A 259 -9.59 10.04 -6.05
CA VAL A 259 -8.25 10.43 -5.60
C VAL A 259 -8.23 11.87 -5.06
N ALA A 260 -8.91 12.79 -5.73
CA ALA A 260 -9.06 14.16 -5.25
C ALA A 260 -9.82 14.25 -3.92
N GLY A 261 -10.84 13.39 -3.72
CA GLY A 261 -11.57 13.29 -2.45
C GLY A 261 -10.69 12.80 -1.30
N ILE A 262 -9.74 11.91 -1.56
CA ILE A 262 -8.80 11.39 -0.57
C ILE A 262 -7.77 12.47 -0.18
N LEU A 263 -7.20 13.16 -1.17
CA LEU A 263 -6.15 14.15 -0.94
C LEU A 263 -6.69 15.47 -0.36
N PHE A 264 -7.87 15.90 -0.83
CA PHE A 264 -8.42 17.22 -0.54
C PHE A 264 -9.74 17.17 0.25
N GLY A 265 -10.29 16.01 0.51
CA GLY A 265 -11.55 15.85 1.25
C GLY A 265 -11.48 16.38 2.68
N ALA A 266 -10.36 16.20 3.35
CA ALA A 266 -10.12 16.75 4.68
C ALA A 266 -10.09 18.27 4.74
N PHE A 267 -9.87 18.96 3.61
CA PHE A 267 -9.91 20.43 3.51
C PHE A 267 -11.33 21.01 3.50
N LYS A 268 -12.35 20.18 3.22
CA LYS A 268 -13.75 20.63 3.15
C LYS A 268 -14.46 20.68 4.50
N GLY A 269 -13.74 20.51 5.63
CA GLY A 269 -14.25 20.72 6.97
C GLY A 269 -15.30 19.68 7.39
N GLY A 270 -14.83 18.52 7.72
CA GLY A 270 -15.58 17.51 8.45
C GLY A 270 -14.61 16.84 9.39
N SER A 271 -14.51 17.31 10.63
CA SER A 271 -13.89 16.51 11.68
C SER A 271 -14.75 15.27 11.84
N THR A 272 -14.37 14.18 11.18
CA THR A 272 -14.90 12.85 11.45
C THR A 272 -14.23 12.30 12.71
N ALA A 273 -14.40 13.00 13.81
CA ALA A 273 -14.29 12.42 15.13
C ALA A 273 -15.47 11.46 15.26
N GLY A 274 -15.30 10.21 14.81
CA GLY A 274 -16.21 9.14 15.14
C GLY A 274 -16.38 9.12 16.66
N SER A 275 -17.61 9.10 17.12
CA SER A 275 -17.92 8.98 18.54
C SER A 275 -17.25 7.72 19.08
N THR A 276 -16.35 7.87 20.03
CA THR A 276 -15.64 6.77 20.69
C THR A 276 -16.46 6.11 21.79
N THR A 277 -17.76 6.41 21.87
CA THR A 277 -18.67 5.78 22.84
C THR A 277 -19.05 4.41 22.31
N ALA A 278 -18.50 3.37 22.93
CA ALA A 278 -19.04 2.02 22.78
C ALA A 278 -20.51 2.03 23.22
N SER A 279 -21.39 1.48 22.41
CA SER A 279 -22.80 1.33 22.73
C SER A 279 -22.97 0.30 23.86
N ASP A 280 -23.85 0.58 24.80
CA ASP A 280 -24.26 -0.37 25.86
C ASP A 280 -25.25 -1.43 25.34
N ARG A 281 -25.44 -1.55 24.03
CA ARG A 281 -26.29 -2.57 23.43
C ARG A 281 -25.79 -3.98 23.78
N PRO A 282 -26.68 -4.93 24.13
CA PRO A 282 -26.28 -6.29 24.44
C PRO A 282 -25.74 -7.01 23.20
N VAL A 283 -24.66 -7.78 23.37
CA VAL A 283 -24.08 -8.64 22.37
C VAL A 283 -24.14 -10.10 22.79
N ARG A 284 -24.17 -11.01 21.85
CA ARG A 284 -24.08 -12.45 22.11
C ARG A 284 -22.62 -12.86 22.09
N SER A 285 -22.14 -13.41 23.19
CA SER A 285 -20.82 -14.05 23.26
C SER A 285 -20.95 -15.56 23.26
N SER A 286 -19.95 -16.25 22.75
CA SER A 286 -19.89 -17.71 22.64
C SER A 286 -18.52 -18.22 23.04
N SER A 287 -18.43 -19.51 23.31
CA SER A 287 -17.17 -20.23 23.52
C SER A 287 -16.57 -20.75 22.21
N ALA A 288 -15.32 -21.18 22.25
CA ALA A 288 -14.68 -21.81 21.10
C ALA A 288 -15.34 -23.15 20.71
N GLU A 289 -15.84 -23.88 21.71
CA GLU A 289 -16.58 -25.13 21.55
C GLU A 289 -17.91 -24.91 20.83
N ASP A 290 -18.68 -23.88 21.21
CA ASP A 290 -19.94 -23.56 20.54
C ASP A 290 -19.71 -23.14 19.09
N VAL A 291 -18.65 -22.35 18.84
CA VAL A 291 -18.26 -21.97 17.48
C VAL A 291 -17.84 -23.21 16.67
N ALA A 292 -17.11 -24.14 17.27
CA ALA A 292 -16.72 -25.39 16.62
C ALA A 292 -17.94 -26.23 16.23
N VAL A 293 -18.93 -26.33 17.11
CA VAL A 293 -20.21 -27.01 16.81
C VAL A 293 -20.92 -26.33 15.63
N LEU A 294 -21.03 -24.99 15.64
CA LEU A 294 -21.64 -24.25 14.53
C LEU A 294 -20.93 -24.53 13.20
N LEU A 295 -19.61 -24.54 13.21
CA LEU A 295 -18.79 -24.82 12.01
C LEU A 295 -18.91 -26.30 11.58
N GLY A 296 -18.88 -27.23 12.53
CA GLY A 296 -18.90 -28.68 12.26
C GLY A 296 -20.22 -29.21 11.68
N TYR A 297 -21.34 -28.50 11.92
CA TYR A 297 -22.65 -28.81 11.34
C TYR A 297 -23.01 -27.98 10.12
N ALA A 298 -22.14 -27.06 9.69
CA ALA A 298 -22.34 -26.28 8.47
C ALA A 298 -22.09 -27.13 7.23
N GLN A 299 -22.78 -26.81 6.14
CA GLN A 299 -22.46 -27.34 4.80
C GLN A 299 -21.49 -26.40 4.08
N ARG A 300 -21.59 -25.10 4.39
CA ARG A 300 -20.77 -24.06 3.79
C ARG A 300 -20.33 -23.01 4.79
N VAL A 301 -19.03 -22.77 4.81
CA VAL A 301 -18.37 -21.74 5.64
C VAL A 301 -17.64 -20.76 4.75
N ILE A 302 -17.78 -19.46 5.02
CA ILE A 302 -16.95 -18.42 4.42
C ILE A 302 -16.12 -17.78 5.51
N ILE A 303 -14.79 -17.83 5.38
CA ILE A 303 -13.85 -17.15 6.27
C ILE A 303 -13.56 -15.77 5.70
N VAL A 304 -13.71 -14.74 6.52
CA VAL A 304 -13.49 -13.33 6.16
C VAL A 304 -12.26 -12.80 6.88
N PRO A 305 -11.08 -12.87 6.26
CA PRO A 305 -9.85 -12.42 6.88
C PRO A 305 -9.74 -10.90 6.85
N GLY A 306 -9.19 -10.32 7.92
CA GLY A 306 -8.88 -8.91 8.00
C GLY A 306 -7.49 -8.65 8.56
N TYR A 307 -7.16 -7.37 8.75
CA TYR A 307 -5.84 -6.97 9.26
C TYR A 307 -5.52 -7.56 10.64
N GLY A 308 -6.53 -7.76 11.49
CA GLY A 308 -6.35 -8.39 12.80
C GLY A 308 -5.80 -9.81 12.73
N LEU A 309 -6.15 -10.59 11.70
CA LEU A 309 -5.58 -11.92 11.44
C LEU A 309 -4.09 -11.82 11.12
N ALA A 310 -3.70 -10.84 10.28
CA ALA A 310 -2.30 -10.60 9.93
C ALA A 310 -1.46 -10.17 11.14
N VAL A 311 -1.99 -9.29 11.99
CA VAL A 311 -1.31 -8.82 13.21
C VAL A 311 -1.11 -9.95 14.21
N ALA A 312 -2.12 -10.80 14.39
CA ALA A 312 -2.05 -11.98 15.25
C ALA A 312 -1.19 -13.12 14.66
N GLN A 313 -0.79 -13.01 13.39
CA GLN A 313 -0.08 -14.09 12.65
C GLN A 313 -0.87 -15.41 12.68
N GLY A 314 -2.18 -15.33 12.56
CA GLY A 314 -3.11 -16.46 12.62
C GLY A 314 -3.41 -17.11 11.28
N GLN A 315 -2.74 -16.71 10.18
CA GLN A 315 -3.02 -17.19 8.82
C GLN A 315 -2.84 -18.70 8.66
N HIS A 316 -1.81 -19.28 9.29
CA HIS A 316 -1.59 -20.72 9.25
C HIS A 316 -2.68 -21.47 9.99
N THR A 317 -3.10 -20.99 11.17
CA THR A 317 -4.18 -21.61 11.94
C THR A 317 -5.52 -21.48 11.21
N ALA A 318 -5.76 -20.37 10.49
CA ALA A 318 -6.95 -20.21 9.65
C ALA A 318 -6.96 -21.18 8.46
N ALA A 319 -5.80 -21.42 7.84
CA ALA A 319 -5.64 -22.42 6.78
C ALA A 319 -5.87 -23.84 7.30
N GLU A 320 -5.28 -24.20 8.45
CA GLU A 320 -5.49 -25.50 9.09
C GLU A 320 -6.96 -25.73 9.51
N LEU A 321 -7.67 -24.66 9.94
CA LEU A 321 -9.08 -24.74 10.26
C LEU A 321 -9.91 -25.02 8.99
N ALA A 322 -9.59 -24.34 7.88
CA ALA A 322 -10.25 -24.57 6.61
C ALA A 322 -10.05 -26.03 6.13
N GLU A 323 -8.81 -26.54 6.18
CA GLU A 323 -8.48 -27.91 5.84
C GLU A 323 -9.24 -28.92 6.71
N ALA A 324 -9.26 -28.71 8.03
CA ALA A 324 -9.98 -29.59 8.97
C ALA A 324 -11.51 -29.61 8.72
N LEU A 325 -12.08 -28.50 8.25
CA LEU A 325 -13.50 -28.44 7.87
C LEU A 325 -13.73 -29.14 6.51
N GLU A 326 -12.85 -28.95 5.55
CA GLU A 326 -12.91 -29.60 4.24
C GLU A 326 -12.77 -31.13 4.34
N GLU A 327 -11.91 -31.63 5.22
CA GLU A 327 -11.80 -33.08 5.53
C GLU A 327 -13.11 -33.67 6.05
N ARG A 328 -13.96 -32.85 6.65
CA ARG A 328 -15.31 -33.22 7.12
C ARG A 328 -16.39 -33.07 6.04
N GLY A 329 -16.00 -32.71 4.82
CA GLY A 329 -16.92 -32.49 3.69
C GLY A 329 -17.62 -31.12 3.69
N ILE A 330 -17.15 -30.17 4.49
CA ILE A 330 -17.69 -28.80 4.56
C ILE A 330 -16.97 -27.95 3.49
N ARG A 331 -17.72 -27.25 2.67
CA ARG A 331 -17.12 -26.33 1.68
C ARG A 331 -16.62 -25.06 2.39
N VAL A 332 -15.34 -24.70 2.20
CA VAL A 332 -14.73 -23.50 2.78
C VAL A 332 -14.19 -22.59 1.68
N ASP A 333 -14.62 -21.33 1.69
CA ASP A 333 -14.09 -20.28 0.82
C ASP A 333 -13.55 -19.11 1.70
N PHE A 334 -12.55 -18.37 1.22
CA PHE A 334 -12.06 -17.15 1.84
C PHE A 334 -12.57 -15.95 1.07
N ALA A 335 -13.33 -15.06 1.73
CA ALA A 335 -13.83 -13.83 1.13
C ALA A 335 -12.83 -12.70 1.29
N ILE A 336 -12.23 -12.28 0.19
CA ILE A 336 -11.19 -11.26 0.18
C ILE A 336 -11.79 -9.91 -0.22
N HIS A 337 -11.68 -8.95 0.68
CA HIS A 337 -11.98 -7.57 0.36
C HIS A 337 -10.72 -6.87 -0.20
N PRO A 338 -10.81 -6.12 -1.32
CA PRO A 338 -9.64 -5.55 -2.00
C PRO A 338 -8.81 -4.58 -1.15
N VAL A 339 -9.44 -3.97 -0.13
CA VAL A 339 -8.76 -3.05 0.78
C VAL A 339 -8.59 -3.61 2.21
N ALA A 340 -8.89 -4.89 2.43
CA ALA A 340 -8.58 -5.53 3.70
C ALA A 340 -7.05 -5.59 3.91
N GLY A 341 -6.60 -5.05 5.04
CA GLY A 341 -5.17 -4.99 5.35
C GLY A 341 -4.59 -3.58 5.25
N ARG A 342 -3.30 -3.49 4.93
CA ARG A 342 -2.54 -2.22 4.80
C ARG A 342 -1.93 -2.02 3.41
N MET A 343 -2.16 -2.91 2.47
CA MET A 343 -1.74 -2.82 1.07
C MET A 343 -2.69 -3.61 0.19
N PRO A 344 -2.77 -3.33 -1.13
CA PRO A 344 -3.56 -4.12 -2.07
C PRO A 344 -3.13 -5.59 -2.05
N GLY A 345 -4.10 -6.50 -2.05
CA GLY A 345 -3.83 -7.93 -2.04
C GLY A 345 -3.18 -8.46 -0.76
N HIS A 346 -3.18 -7.69 0.34
CA HIS A 346 -2.55 -8.10 1.60
C HIS A 346 -3.05 -9.47 2.07
N MET A 347 -4.37 -9.68 2.04
CA MET A 347 -4.96 -10.95 2.47
C MET A 347 -4.63 -12.09 1.52
N ASN A 348 -4.58 -11.84 0.22
CA ASN A 348 -4.18 -12.85 -0.77
C ASN A 348 -2.75 -13.34 -0.51
N VAL A 349 -1.81 -12.43 -0.28
CA VAL A 349 -0.41 -12.80 -0.01
C VAL A 349 -0.28 -13.50 1.34
N LEU A 350 -0.98 -13.03 2.38
CA LEU A 350 -0.97 -13.62 3.70
C LEU A 350 -1.47 -15.08 3.70
N LEU A 351 -2.57 -15.34 2.99
CA LEU A 351 -3.13 -16.68 2.88
C LEU A 351 -2.33 -17.57 1.94
N ALA A 352 -1.72 -17.01 0.89
CA ALA A 352 -0.78 -17.74 0.04
C ALA A 352 0.49 -18.17 0.81
N GLU A 353 0.97 -17.37 1.76
CA GLU A 353 2.05 -17.75 2.69
C GLU A 353 1.65 -18.96 3.54
N ALA A 354 0.38 -19.06 3.92
CA ALA A 354 -0.19 -20.20 4.63
C ALA A 354 -0.59 -21.38 3.72
N ASN A 355 -0.21 -21.35 2.45
CA ASN A 355 -0.50 -22.38 1.43
C ASN A 355 -1.99 -22.59 1.13
N VAL A 356 -2.86 -21.60 1.40
CA VAL A 356 -4.25 -21.66 0.99
C VAL A 356 -4.33 -21.68 -0.54
N PRO A 357 -5.07 -22.62 -1.15
CA PRO A 357 -5.23 -22.69 -2.61
C PRO A 357 -5.84 -21.38 -3.16
N TYR A 358 -5.32 -20.90 -4.30
CA TYR A 358 -5.85 -19.68 -4.92
C TYR A 358 -7.32 -19.81 -5.35
N GLU A 359 -7.76 -21.02 -5.63
CA GLU A 359 -9.13 -21.34 -6.00
C GLU A 359 -10.13 -21.08 -4.85
N SER A 360 -9.66 -21.18 -3.60
CA SER A 360 -10.45 -20.88 -2.38
C SER A 360 -10.44 -19.40 -2.02
N LEU A 361 -9.56 -18.58 -2.64
CA LEU A 361 -9.50 -17.13 -2.43
C LEU A 361 -10.46 -16.44 -3.39
N LYS A 362 -11.62 -16.03 -2.89
CA LYS A 362 -12.69 -15.41 -3.70
C LYS A 362 -12.69 -13.90 -3.51
N GLU A 363 -12.73 -13.17 -4.61
CA GLU A 363 -12.89 -11.72 -4.56
C GLU A 363 -14.32 -11.32 -4.17
N MET A 364 -14.47 -10.13 -3.63
CA MET A 364 -15.75 -9.58 -3.17
C MET A 364 -16.85 -9.64 -4.26
N SER A 365 -16.51 -9.37 -5.53
CA SER A 365 -17.43 -9.41 -6.66
C SER A 365 -17.98 -10.82 -6.95
N GLU A 366 -17.23 -11.86 -6.62
CA GLU A 366 -17.61 -13.25 -6.80
C GLU A 366 -18.38 -13.78 -5.59
N ILE A 367 -17.87 -13.47 -4.37
CA ILE A 367 -18.33 -14.12 -3.15
C ILE A 367 -19.58 -13.45 -2.54
N ASN A 368 -19.84 -12.17 -2.81
CA ASN A 368 -20.94 -11.45 -2.15
C ASN A 368 -22.31 -12.08 -2.38
N SER A 369 -22.59 -12.60 -3.58
CA SER A 369 -23.85 -13.28 -3.87
C SER A 369 -24.00 -14.63 -3.12
N GLU A 370 -22.90 -15.21 -2.67
CA GLU A 370 -22.86 -16.53 -2.07
C GLU A 370 -23.11 -16.49 -0.54
N PHE A 371 -23.01 -15.32 0.11
CA PHE A 371 -23.33 -15.20 1.53
C PHE A 371 -24.78 -15.63 1.85
N LYS A 372 -25.74 -15.40 0.94
CA LYS A 372 -27.16 -15.82 1.11
C LYS A 372 -27.32 -17.33 1.28
N THR A 373 -26.40 -18.11 0.75
CA THR A 373 -26.43 -19.59 0.81
C THR A 373 -25.40 -20.13 1.80
N THR A 374 -24.76 -19.26 2.58
CA THR A 374 -23.71 -19.61 3.53
C THR A 374 -24.32 -19.86 4.91
N ASP A 375 -23.96 -20.98 5.53
CA ASP A 375 -24.44 -21.32 6.86
C ASP A 375 -23.71 -20.49 7.91
N VAL A 376 -22.37 -20.39 7.82
CA VAL A 376 -21.57 -19.63 8.79
C VAL A 376 -20.56 -18.73 8.06
N ALA A 377 -20.62 -17.43 8.35
CA ALA A 377 -19.56 -16.47 7.99
C ALA A 377 -18.66 -16.24 9.21
N LEU A 378 -17.40 -16.66 9.12
CA LEU A 378 -16.40 -16.52 10.19
C LEU A 378 -15.53 -15.30 9.92
N VAL A 379 -15.76 -14.20 10.64
CA VAL A 379 -15.02 -12.94 10.47
C VAL A 379 -13.84 -12.89 11.44
N VAL A 380 -12.63 -12.85 10.89
CA VAL A 380 -11.39 -12.92 11.67
C VAL A 380 -10.53 -11.66 11.45
N GLY A 381 -10.59 -10.76 12.42
CA GLY A 381 -9.78 -9.55 12.39
C GLY A 381 -10.19 -8.52 11.32
N ALA A 382 -11.38 -8.64 10.73
CA ALA A 382 -12.04 -7.65 9.90
C ALA A 382 -13.10 -6.89 10.71
N ASN A 383 -13.38 -5.63 10.35
CA ASN A 383 -14.46 -4.84 10.95
C ASN A 383 -15.07 -3.87 9.91
N ASP A 384 -14.29 -2.91 9.40
CA ASP A 384 -14.81 -1.84 8.55
C ASP A 384 -15.31 -2.36 7.19
N VAL A 385 -14.64 -3.38 6.65
CA VAL A 385 -14.96 -4.00 5.33
C VAL A 385 -16.23 -4.87 5.35
N VAL A 386 -16.83 -5.07 6.51
CA VAL A 386 -18.10 -5.79 6.70
C VAL A 386 -19.14 -4.93 7.40
N ASN A 387 -18.88 -3.62 7.57
CA ASN A 387 -19.72 -2.72 8.34
C ASN A 387 -20.86 -2.13 7.50
N PRO A 388 -22.15 -2.39 7.83
CA PRO A 388 -23.29 -1.85 7.10
C PRO A 388 -23.36 -0.32 7.06
N ALA A 389 -22.72 0.38 8.02
CA ALA A 389 -22.65 1.85 8.04
C ALA A 389 -22.02 2.44 6.76
N ALA A 390 -21.24 1.65 6.03
CA ALA A 390 -20.73 2.03 4.70
C ALA A 390 -21.84 2.30 3.68
N LYS A 391 -23.00 1.65 3.84
CA LYS A 391 -24.16 1.82 2.96
C LYS A 391 -25.21 2.77 3.55
N THR A 392 -25.40 2.73 4.86
CA THR A 392 -26.57 3.33 5.53
C THR A 392 -26.29 4.69 6.14
N THR A 393 -25.06 4.99 6.54
CA THR A 393 -24.76 6.19 7.33
C THR A 393 -24.04 7.24 6.49
N ALA A 394 -24.80 8.17 5.91
CA ALA A 394 -24.25 9.31 5.20
C ALA A 394 -23.36 10.15 6.14
N GLY A 395 -22.14 10.49 5.67
CA GLY A 395 -21.15 11.20 6.49
C GLY A 395 -20.21 10.32 7.32
N SER A 396 -20.44 9.01 7.37
CA SER A 396 -19.47 8.06 7.93
C SER A 396 -18.17 8.07 7.13
N PRO A 397 -16.99 7.95 7.76
CA PRO A 397 -15.70 7.83 7.07
C PRO A 397 -15.63 6.71 6.03
N ILE A 398 -16.44 5.67 6.19
CA ILE A 398 -16.53 4.51 5.30
C ILE A 398 -17.70 4.58 4.31
N TYR A 399 -18.51 5.63 4.35
CA TYR A 399 -19.69 5.76 3.48
C TYR A 399 -19.32 5.68 2.00
N GLY A 400 -20.05 4.85 1.25
CA GLY A 400 -19.81 4.59 -0.17
C GLY A 400 -18.77 3.49 -0.45
N MET A 401 -18.07 2.98 0.57
CA MET A 401 -17.17 1.85 0.41
C MET A 401 -18.00 0.57 0.18
N PRO A 402 -17.73 -0.21 -0.88
CA PRO A 402 -18.29 -1.55 -1.02
C PRO A 402 -17.89 -2.43 0.18
N ILE A 403 -18.76 -3.31 0.61
CA ILE A 403 -18.48 -4.22 1.74
C ILE A 403 -18.75 -5.67 1.38
N LEU A 404 -18.19 -6.60 2.15
CA LEU A 404 -18.58 -8.00 2.14
C LEU A 404 -19.91 -8.16 2.89
N GLU A 405 -20.89 -8.78 2.24
CA GLU A 405 -22.27 -8.89 2.72
C GLU A 405 -22.46 -10.01 3.75
N VAL A 406 -21.57 -10.08 4.74
CA VAL A 406 -21.58 -11.17 5.73
C VAL A 406 -22.87 -11.24 6.53
N GLY A 407 -23.60 -10.12 6.67
CA GLY A 407 -24.92 -10.08 7.32
C GLY A 407 -26.02 -10.86 6.57
N GLU A 408 -25.79 -11.28 5.34
CA GLU A 408 -26.71 -12.14 4.59
C GLU A 408 -26.54 -13.65 4.91
N ALA A 409 -25.44 -14.03 5.60
CA ALA A 409 -25.25 -15.42 6.05
C ALA A 409 -26.22 -15.77 7.18
N ARG A 410 -26.54 -17.07 7.32
CA ARG A 410 -27.45 -17.56 8.36
C ARG A 410 -26.93 -17.29 9.77
N GLN A 411 -25.62 -17.48 9.97
CA GLN A 411 -24.92 -17.18 11.22
C GLN A 411 -23.62 -16.41 10.90
N VAL A 412 -23.32 -15.44 11.74
CA VAL A 412 -22.09 -14.66 11.66
C VAL A 412 -21.31 -14.80 12.95
N VAL A 413 -20.07 -15.26 12.86
CA VAL A 413 -19.17 -15.38 14.00
C VAL A 413 -18.04 -14.36 13.86
N PHE A 414 -17.90 -13.46 14.82
CA PHE A 414 -16.80 -12.52 14.88
C PHE A 414 -15.75 -12.91 15.92
N LEU A 415 -14.52 -13.07 15.51
CA LEU A 415 -13.37 -13.13 16.40
C LEU A 415 -12.84 -11.72 16.64
N LYS A 416 -13.05 -11.18 17.83
CA LYS A 416 -12.64 -9.81 18.23
C LYS A 416 -11.98 -9.80 19.60
N ARG A 417 -10.95 -8.94 19.75
CA ARG A 417 -10.33 -8.72 21.08
C ARG A 417 -11.20 -7.90 22.03
N SER A 418 -12.04 -7.03 21.52
CA SER A 418 -12.90 -6.15 22.30
C SER A 418 -13.95 -5.48 21.41
N MET A 419 -14.93 -4.80 22.00
CA MET A 419 -15.95 -4.01 21.30
C MET A 419 -15.43 -2.70 20.69
N ARG A 420 -14.14 -2.39 20.80
CA ARG A 420 -13.58 -1.16 20.20
C ARG A 420 -13.84 -1.13 18.70
N PRO A 421 -14.18 0.06 18.14
CA PRO A 421 -14.35 0.24 16.70
C PRO A 421 -13.10 -0.18 15.93
N GLY A 422 -13.27 -0.46 14.63
CA GLY A 422 -12.19 -0.73 13.72
C GLY A 422 -11.33 0.51 13.43
N PHE A 423 -10.51 0.40 12.41
CA PHE A 423 -9.54 1.44 12.05
C PHE A 423 -10.19 2.77 11.61
N ALA A 424 -11.38 2.69 11.00
CA ALA A 424 -12.17 3.87 10.63
C ALA A 424 -12.81 4.59 11.82
N GLY A 425 -12.80 3.99 13.01
CA GLY A 425 -13.41 4.57 14.22
C GLY A 425 -14.94 4.56 14.21
N VAL A 426 -15.58 3.75 13.34
CA VAL A 426 -17.03 3.63 13.18
C VAL A 426 -17.52 2.39 13.89
N GLU A 427 -18.60 2.52 14.66
CA GLU A 427 -19.27 1.39 15.28
C GLU A 427 -19.87 0.48 14.20
N ASN A 428 -19.86 -0.83 14.43
CA ASN A 428 -20.39 -1.81 13.49
C ASN A 428 -21.68 -2.41 14.00
N ASP A 429 -22.79 -2.00 13.41
CA ASP A 429 -24.13 -2.47 13.80
C ASP A 429 -24.33 -3.97 13.62
N LEU A 430 -23.59 -4.59 12.71
CA LEU A 430 -23.64 -6.04 12.50
C LEU A 430 -23.29 -6.85 13.74
N LEU A 431 -22.51 -6.28 14.68
CA LEU A 431 -22.15 -6.95 15.93
C LEU A 431 -23.35 -7.16 16.89
N TYR A 432 -24.44 -6.43 16.69
CA TYR A 432 -25.65 -6.45 17.53
C TYR A 432 -26.81 -7.20 16.87
N GLU A 433 -26.62 -7.68 15.64
CA GLU A 433 -27.64 -8.41 14.92
C GLU A 433 -27.91 -9.80 15.54
N PRO A 434 -29.16 -10.30 15.48
CA PRO A 434 -29.54 -11.56 16.12
C PRO A 434 -28.77 -12.79 15.67
N GLN A 435 -28.33 -12.82 14.40
CA GLN A 435 -27.54 -13.91 13.82
C GLN A 435 -26.05 -13.80 14.12
N THR A 436 -25.62 -12.72 14.79
CA THR A 436 -24.20 -12.48 15.07
C THR A 436 -23.83 -12.96 16.48
N THR A 437 -22.71 -13.67 16.55
CA THR A 437 -22.12 -14.18 17.77
C THR A 437 -20.64 -13.75 17.84
N LEU A 438 -20.18 -13.35 19.02
CA LEU A 438 -18.83 -12.87 19.24
C LEU A 438 -18.02 -13.91 20.03
N LEU A 439 -16.84 -14.24 19.53
CA LEU A 439 -15.81 -14.95 20.27
C LEU A 439 -14.70 -13.95 20.63
N PHE A 440 -14.62 -13.60 21.92
CA PHE A 440 -13.63 -12.65 22.41
C PHE A 440 -12.29 -13.31 22.66
N GLY A 441 -11.23 -12.73 22.11
CA GLY A 441 -9.86 -13.20 22.29
C GLY A 441 -8.91 -12.67 21.23
N ASP A 442 -7.64 -13.04 21.34
CA ASP A 442 -6.68 -12.86 20.26
C ASP A 442 -7.06 -13.76 19.08
N ALA A 443 -6.90 -13.27 17.85
CA ALA A 443 -7.39 -13.99 16.68
C ALA A 443 -6.70 -15.36 16.50
N LYS A 444 -5.38 -15.44 16.75
CA LYS A 444 -4.64 -16.70 16.66
C LYS A 444 -5.05 -17.67 17.75
N ASP A 445 -5.11 -17.19 18.99
CA ASP A 445 -5.45 -18.04 20.13
C ASP A 445 -6.89 -18.58 20.01
N SER A 446 -7.84 -17.72 19.65
CA SER A 446 -9.23 -18.11 19.41
C SER A 446 -9.35 -19.11 18.26
N LEU A 447 -8.67 -18.90 17.14
CA LEU A 447 -8.64 -19.86 16.04
C LEU A 447 -8.04 -21.20 16.46
N THR A 448 -6.98 -21.19 17.28
CA THR A 448 -6.35 -22.41 17.77
C THR A 448 -7.29 -23.22 18.65
N GLN A 449 -8.06 -22.56 19.54
CA GLN A 449 -9.06 -23.21 20.37
C GLN A 449 -10.21 -23.78 19.52
N VAL A 450 -10.72 -23.01 18.56
CA VAL A 450 -11.78 -23.47 17.64
C VAL A 450 -11.29 -24.67 16.82
N LEU A 451 -10.06 -24.62 16.28
CA LEU A 451 -9.47 -25.72 15.53
C LEU A 451 -9.35 -27.00 16.38
N ALA A 452 -8.86 -26.86 17.63
CA ALA A 452 -8.76 -27.98 18.55
C ALA A 452 -10.15 -28.60 18.85
N ALA A 453 -11.16 -27.75 19.05
CA ALA A 453 -12.54 -28.19 19.27
C ALA A 453 -13.14 -28.86 18.02
N VAL A 454 -12.93 -28.31 16.82
CA VAL A 454 -13.38 -28.93 15.55
C VAL A 454 -12.73 -30.30 15.34
N LYS A 455 -11.44 -30.45 15.64
CA LYS A 455 -10.75 -31.76 15.53
C LYS A 455 -11.27 -32.77 16.56
N GLY A 456 -11.89 -32.31 17.64
CA GLY A 456 -12.48 -33.15 18.68
C GLY A 456 -13.93 -33.57 18.44
N LEU A 457 -14.61 -33.01 17.44
CA LEU A 457 -15.98 -33.38 17.03
C LEU A 457 -15.98 -34.67 16.20
#